data_959590d7ed0194b5208e21ae365f1f86
#
_entry.id   959590d7ed0194b5208e21ae365f1f86
#
_cell.length_a   1.000
_cell.length_b   1.000
_cell.length_c   1.000
_cell.angle_alpha   90.00
_cell.angle_beta   90.00
_cell.angle_gamma   90.00
#
_symmetry.space_group_name_H-M   'P 1'
#
loop_
_entity.id
_entity.type
_entity.pdbx_description
1 polymer ?
#
loop_
_entity_poly.entity_id
_entity_poly.type
_entity_poly.pdbx_seq_one_letter_code
_entity_poly.pdbx_strand_id
1 'polypeptide(L)'
;MLDVALRNLAFAYDRGFALRDVTLTFARSTHTALIGPPACGASTLLRLIAGALKPSAGDVILGQRRVNDVKASARPLLAVTAAIDVPGRWSVQHVLVAAVHTRTLDREDRHREYELAVDKWSLGPLLDRKMRTLSDTEAVRVQLARIELLRPAVLLADRLLERVSPSARTQLADAFYRTMRVSGTTVISAPCSTDELAYTDRVVVLHEGNVVQSGVAAEVFARPASDAAAIATGDVDVIPVVVRGNTVESVIGAWEVDPPPFQGSGVALVRPSDFTPPAPGEDSDFVFGVEEAGFAGGRWIAHGMLTGGVRLRVELPREANVHKGRLMALRYDPARFRLLPRELAPLQPTVPTDVVPPLGETR
;
A
#
# COMPACT_ATOMS: atom_id res chain seq x y z
N MET A 1 15.51 16.65 11.73
CA MET A 1 14.60 15.48 11.67
C MET A 1 13.49 15.70 12.66
N LEU A 2 12.24 15.52 12.24
CA LEU A 2 11.06 15.78 13.04
C LEU A 2 10.19 14.52 13.11
N ASP A 3 9.64 14.24 14.27
CA ASP A 3 8.49 13.36 14.42
C ASP A 3 7.20 14.09 14.10
N VAL A 4 6.16 13.32 13.79
CA VAL A 4 4.81 13.84 13.55
C VAL A 4 3.86 13.14 14.49
N ALA A 5 3.10 13.90 15.29
CA ALA A 5 2.10 13.35 16.18
C ALA A 5 0.71 13.93 15.87
N LEU A 6 -0.28 13.06 15.90
CA LEU A 6 -1.69 13.38 15.78
C LEU A 6 -2.35 13.03 17.12
N ARG A 7 -3.14 13.94 17.67
CA ARG A 7 -3.85 13.73 18.93
C ARG A 7 -5.34 13.98 18.72
N ASN A 8 -6.12 12.92 18.87
CA ASN A 8 -7.58 12.95 18.77
C ASN A 8 -8.07 13.70 17.50
N LEU A 9 -7.32 13.49 16.39
CA LEU A 9 -7.56 14.23 15.15
C LEU A 9 -8.88 13.77 14.51
N ALA A 10 -9.78 14.73 14.28
CA ALA A 10 -11.03 14.49 13.59
C ALA A 10 -11.18 15.45 12.41
N PHE A 11 -11.85 14.96 11.36
CA PHE A 11 -12.18 15.75 10.18
C PHE A 11 -13.38 15.13 9.47
N ALA A 12 -14.31 15.93 9.02
CA ALA A 12 -15.42 15.49 8.17
C ALA A 12 -15.53 16.40 6.95
N TYR A 13 -15.80 15.81 5.78
CA TYR A 13 -16.30 16.56 4.64
C TYR A 13 -17.79 16.87 4.85
N ASP A 14 -18.30 17.90 4.21
CA ASP A 14 -19.72 18.33 4.32
C ASP A 14 -20.70 17.18 4.03
N ARG A 15 -20.30 16.25 3.17
CA ARG A 15 -21.06 15.03 2.85
C ARG A 15 -20.16 13.81 2.83
N GLY A 16 -20.48 12.79 3.60
CA GLY A 16 -19.92 11.46 3.53
C GLY A 16 -18.78 11.18 4.49
N PHE A 17 -17.54 11.08 3.98
CA PHE A 17 -16.38 10.56 4.71
C PHE A 17 -15.95 11.44 5.90
N ALA A 18 -15.59 10.80 7.01
CA ALA A 18 -15.00 11.43 8.19
C ALA A 18 -13.81 10.61 8.73
N LEU A 19 -12.76 11.30 9.19
CA LEU A 19 -11.74 10.75 10.09
C LEU A 19 -12.21 10.96 11.54
N ARG A 20 -12.06 9.92 12.37
CA ARG A 20 -12.57 9.94 13.74
C ARG A 20 -11.49 9.59 14.73
N ASP A 21 -11.19 10.51 15.63
CA ASP A 21 -10.31 10.31 16.80
C ASP A 21 -8.96 9.65 16.46
N VAL A 22 -8.30 10.12 15.40
CA VAL A 22 -7.03 9.55 14.97
C VAL A 22 -5.92 10.02 15.89
N THR A 23 -5.37 9.10 16.68
CA THR A 23 -4.20 9.33 17.54
C THR A 23 -3.06 8.44 17.06
N LEU A 24 -1.99 9.05 16.52
CA LEU A 24 -0.85 8.37 15.90
C LEU A 24 0.44 9.15 16.16
N THR A 25 1.55 8.43 16.23
CA THR A 25 2.89 9.04 16.22
C THR A 25 3.74 8.38 15.16
N PHE A 26 4.29 9.22 14.27
CA PHE A 26 5.25 8.83 13.25
C PHE A 26 6.65 9.20 13.75
N ALA A 27 7.44 8.19 14.04
CA ALA A 27 8.77 8.38 14.60
C ALA A 27 9.69 9.08 13.58
N ARG A 28 10.60 9.92 14.09
CA ARG A 28 11.61 10.58 13.24
C ARG A 28 12.45 9.56 12.50
N SER A 29 12.85 9.88 11.27
CA SER A 29 13.73 9.06 10.43
C SER A 29 13.20 7.65 10.14
N THR A 30 11.88 7.45 10.23
CA THR A 30 11.22 6.20 9.83
C THR A 30 10.32 6.41 8.63
N HIS A 31 10.01 5.34 7.93
CA HIS A 31 9.02 5.31 6.88
C HIS A 31 7.76 4.58 7.36
N THR A 32 6.66 5.31 7.46
CA THR A 32 5.34 4.74 7.78
C THR A 32 4.40 4.82 6.57
N ALA A 33 3.85 3.69 6.15
CA ALA A 33 2.82 3.65 5.11
C ALA A 33 1.41 3.67 5.71
N LEU A 34 0.56 4.53 5.16
CA LEU A 34 -0.88 4.56 5.40
C LEU A 34 -1.57 3.68 4.35
N ILE A 35 -2.16 2.59 4.75
CA ILE A 35 -2.79 1.60 3.86
C ILE A 35 -4.24 1.35 4.25
N GLY A 36 -5.02 0.80 3.35
CA GLY A 36 -6.42 0.46 3.59
C GLY A 36 -7.18 0.33 2.28
N PRO A 37 -8.45 -0.09 2.34
CA PRO A 37 -9.34 -0.11 1.17
C PRO A 37 -9.48 1.28 0.53
N PRO A 38 -9.93 1.36 -0.72
CA PRO A 38 -10.25 2.63 -1.36
C PRO A 38 -11.12 3.51 -0.46
N ALA A 39 -10.83 4.82 -0.43
CA ALA A 39 -11.48 5.79 0.45
C ALA A 39 -11.28 5.58 1.96
N CYS A 40 -10.27 4.82 2.40
CA CYS A 40 -9.95 4.61 3.81
C CYS A 40 -9.59 5.89 4.59
N GLY A 41 -9.16 6.96 3.89
CA GLY A 41 -8.80 8.25 4.48
C GLY A 41 -7.32 8.60 4.47
N ALA A 42 -6.45 7.75 3.89
CA ALA A 42 -5.00 7.99 3.85
C ALA A 42 -4.63 9.36 3.24
N SER A 43 -5.13 9.68 2.04
CA SER A 43 -4.89 10.98 1.40
C SER A 43 -5.47 12.16 2.20
N THR A 44 -6.62 11.98 2.86
CA THR A 44 -7.20 13.00 3.73
C THR A 44 -6.29 13.27 4.93
N LEU A 45 -5.75 12.23 5.54
CA LEU A 45 -4.82 12.34 6.66
C LEU A 45 -3.54 13.07 6.24
N LEU A 46 -2.96 12.71 5.09
CA LEU A 46 -1.80 13.42 4.54
C LEU A 46 -2.09 14.91 4.30
N ARG A 47 -3.25 15.25 3.76
CA ARG A 47 -3.66 16.66 3.54
C ARG A 47 -3.85 17.45 4.84
N LEU A 48 -4.33 16.81 5.90
CA LEU A 48 -4.43 17.43 7.24
C LEU A 48 -3.05 17.70 7.82
N ILE A 49 -2.12 16.73 7.73
CA ILE A 49 -0.73 16.90 8.17
C ILE A 49 -0.04 18.02 7.35
N ALA A 50 -0.28 18.06 6.04
CA ALA A 50 0.25 19.09 5.15
C ALA A 50 -0.33 20.50 5.43
N GLY A 51 -1.51 20.59 6.03
CA GLY A 51 -2.23 21.84 6.25
C GLY A 51 -3.03 22.31 5.05
N ALA A 52 -3.25 21.44 4.07
CA ALA A 52 -4.18 21.68 2.96
C ALA A 52 -5.64 21.54 3.40
N LEU A 53 -5.89 20.81 4.49
CA LEU A 53 -7.18 20.72 5.17
C LEU A 53 -6.99 21.17 6.62
N LYS A 54 -8.04 21.74 7.22
CA LYS A 54 -8.05 22.11 8.64
C LYS A 54 -8.84 21.05 9.41
N PRO A 55 -8.29 20.45 10.49
CA PRO A 55 -9.03 19.50 11.31
C PRO A 55 -10.23 20.15 11.99
N SER A 56 -11.30 19.42 12.17
CA SER A 56 -12.47 19.86 12.94
C SER A 56 -12.25 19.75 14.44
N ALA A 57 -11.42 18.80 14.88
CA ALA A 57 -10.96 18.65 16.27
C ALA A 57 -9.57 18.00 16.31
N GLY A 58 -8.94 18.06 17.49
CA GLY A 58 -7.62 17.47 17.73
C GLY A 58 -6.47 18.29 17.15
N ASP A 59 -5.27 17.75 17.24
CA ASP A 59 -4.04 18.46 16.96
C ASP A 59 -3.11 17.72 16.01
N VAL A 60 -2.45 18.49 15.14
CA VAL A 60 -1.28 18.09 14.34
C VAL A 60 -0.06 18.74 14.95
N ILE A 61 0.95 17.93 15.32
CA ILE A 61 2.17 18.35 15.99
C ILE A 61 3.37 17.91 15.15
N LEU A 62 4.25 18.84 14.80
CA LEU A 62 5.52 18.59 14.11
C LEU A 62 6.66 18.87 15.09
N GLY A 63 7.38 17.81 15.52
CA GLY A 63 8.31 17.91 16.63
C GLY A 63 7.58 18.30 17.91
N GLN A 64 7.89 19.47 18.45
CA GLN A 64 7.25 19.99 19.67
C GLN A 64 6.20 21.08 19.39
N ARG A 65 5.93 21.39 18.12
CA ARG A 65 5.08 22.51 17.74
C ARG A 65 3.73 22.04 17.17
N ARG A 66 2.64 22.51 17.79
CA ARG A 66 1.30 22.42 17.20
C ARG A 66 1.22 23.28 15.95
N VAL A 67 0.71 22.72 14.84
CA VAL A 67 0.71 23.40 13.53
C VAL A 67 -0.68 23.59 12.90
N ASN A 68 -1.76 23.40 13.65
CA ASN A 68 -3.12 23.54 13.12
C ASN A 68 -3.37 24.90 12.47
N ASP A 69 -2.84 25.97 13.04
CA ASP A 69 -3.02 27.34 12.56
C ASP A 69 -1.83 27.85 11.70
N VAL A 70 -0.86 26.96 11.42
CA VAL A 70 0.28 27.27 10.55
C VAL A 70 -0.12 26.98 9.11
N LYS A 71 0.05 27.97 8.22
CA LYS A 71 -0.20 27.82 6.77
C LYS A 71 0.63 26.65 6.21
N ALA A 72 0.08 25.91 5.24
CA ALA A 72 0.75 24.77 4.62
C ALA A 72 2.17 25.11 4.12
N SER A 73 2.34 26.25 3.46
CA SER A 73 3.64 26.72 2.94
C SER A 73 4.69 27.05 4.02
N ALA A 74 4.27 27.23 5.27
CA ALA A 74 5.15 27.53 6.40
C ALA A 74 5.41 26.32 7.31
N ARG A 75 4.84 25.15 6.99
CA ARG A 75 5.12 23.90 7.71
C ARG A 75 6.47 23.34 7.26
N PRO A 76 7.32 22.84 8.17
CA PRO A 76 8.65 22.27 7.84
C PRO A 76 8.54 20.86 7.27
N LEU A 77 7.78 20.69 6.21
CA LEU A 77 7.55 19.42 5.51
C LEU A 77 7.39 19.65 4.01
N LEU A 78 7.53 18.58 3.25
CA LEU A 78 7.23 18.54 1.82
C LEU A 78 6.09 17.55 1.57
N ALA A 79 5.02 17.99 0.93
CA ALA A 79 3.94 17.11 0.48
C ALA A 79 4.01 16.98 -1.04
N VAL A 80 3.95 15.74 -1.53
CA VAL A 80 4.04 15.42 -2.95
C VAL A 80 3.00 14.38 -3.35
N THR A 81 2.59 14.45 -4.62
CA THR A 81 1.74 13.45 -5.27
C THR A 81 2.42 12.95 -6.54
N ALA A 82 1.78 12.04 -7.29
CA ALA A 82 2.27 11.64 -8.61
C ALA A 82 2.35 12.79 -9.63
N ALA A 83 1.59 13.86 -9.41
CA ALA A 83 1.69 15.08 -10.22
C ALA A 83 2.75 16.02 -9.62
N ILE A 84 3.64 16.52 -10.47
CA ILE A 84 4.64 17.52 -10.04
C ILE A 84 4.01 18.90 -10.04
N ASP A 85 4.02 19.53 -8.88
CA ASP A 85 3.55 20.90 -8.70
C ASP A 85 4.67 21.92 -9.05
N VAL A 86 4.99 22.02 -10.33
CA VAL A 86 5.91 23.03 -10.87
C VAL A 86 5.38 23.54 -12.23
N PRO A 87 5.70 24.79 -12.62
CA PRO A 87 5.25 25.31 -13.90
C PRO A 87 5.74 24.45 -15.08
N GLY A 88 4.83 23.96 -15.91
CA GLY A 88 5.14 23.10 -17.05
C GLY A 88 6.08 23.74 -18.11
N ARG A 89 6.25 25.07 -18.09
CA ARG A 89 7.20 25.79 -18.94
C ARG A 89 8.65 25.76 -18.44
N TRP A 90 8.90 25.36 -17.19
CA TRP A 90 10.26 25.25 -16.65
C TRP A 90 10.98 24.07 -17.29
N SER A 91 12.30 24.21 -17.50
CA SER A 91 13.16 23.08 -17.86
C SER A 91 13.43 22.21 -16.64
N VAL A 92 13.81 20.95 -16.86
CA VAL A 92 14.25 20.04 -15.81
C VAL A 92 15.40 20.67 -15.01
N GLN A 93 16.40 21.21 -15.70
CA GLN A 93 17.50 21.92 -15.06
C GLN A 93 17.02 23.01 -14.12
N HIS A 94 16.05 23.85 -14.56
CA HIS A 94 15.52 24.93 -13.72
C HIS A 94 14.88 24.40 -12.44
N VAL A 95 14.12 23.30 -12.52
CA VAL A 95 13.47 22.66 -11.36
C VAL A 95 14.51 22.15 -10.36
N LEU A 96 15.57 21.50 -10.83
CA LEU A 96 16.60 20.92 -9.95
C LEU A 96 17.49 22.00 -9.34
N VAL A 97 17.89 23.01 -10.12
CA VAL A 97 18.64 24.17 -9.63
C VAL A 97 17.86 24.93 -8.56
N ALA A 98 16.57 25.16 -8.80
CA ALA A 98 15.71 25.80 -7.79
C ALA A 98 15.65 24.97 -6.50
N ALA A 99 15.58 23.64 -6.58
CA ALA A 99 15.54 22.76 -5.42
C ALA A 99 16.83 22.83 -4.58
N VAL A 100 18.00 22.73 -5.20
CA VAL A 100 19.27 22.72 -4.47
C VAL A 100 19.57 24.09 -3.84
N HIS A 101 19.07 25.19 -4.43
CA HIS A 101 19.25 26.54 -3.90
C HIS A 101 18.39 26.87 -2.67
N THR A 102 17.43 26.03 -2.32
CA THR A 102 16.66 26.21 -1.06
C THR A 102 17.50 25.91 0.18
N ARG A 103 18.65 25.23 0.03
CA ARG A 103 19.53 24.82 1.12
C ARG A 103 20.73 25.74 1.24
N THR A 104 21.16 25.93 2.49
CA THR A 104 22.39 26.69 2.80
C THR A 104 23.61 25.81 2.57
N LEU A 105 24.05 25.73 1.33
CA LEU A 105 25.24 25.01 0.90
C LEU A 105 26.21 25.99 0.23
N ASP A 106 27.50 25.71 0.25
CA ASP A 106 28.45 26.42 -0.59
C ASP A 106 28.28 26.06 -2.08
N ARG A 107 29.05 26.71 -2.95
CA ARG A 107 28.91 26.54 -4.39
C ARG A 107 29.35 25.15 -4.86
N GLU A 108 30.41 24.60 -4.26
CA GLU A 108 30.97 23.31 -4.65
C GLU A 108 30.04 22.18 -4.22
N ASP A 109 29.55 22.22 -2.99
CA ASP A 109 28.60 21.23 -2.47
C ASP A 109 27.28 21.26 -3.24
N ARG A 110 26.76 22.44 -3.61
CA ARG A 110 25.56 22.55 -4.46
C ARG A 110 25.77 21.90 -5.83
N HIS A 111 26.91 22.19 -6.45
CA HIS A 111 27.23 21.61 -7.76
C HIS A 111 27.36 20.09 -7.66
N ARG A 112 28.09 19.60 -6.68
CA ARG A 112 28.28 18.16 -6.45
C ARG A 112 26.94 17.44 -6.20
N GLU A 113 26.08 17.96 -5.32
CA GLU A 113 24.78 17.34 -5.06
C GLU A 113 23.87 17.36 -6.29
N TYR A 114 23.89 18.45 -7.06
CA TYR A 114 23.16 18.54 -8.31
C TYR A 114 23.62 17.47 -9.32
N GLU A 115 24.92 17.36 -9.58
CA GLU A 115 25.47 16.38 -10.52
C GLU A 115 25.16 14.94 -10.08
N LEU A 116 25.35 14.63 -8.79
CA LEU A 116 25.01 13.31 -8.25
C LEU A 116 23.53 12.96 -8.44
N ALA A 117 22.63 13.93 -8.26
CA ALA A 117 21.21 13.70 -8.47
C ALA A 117 20.88 13.52 -9.97
N VAL A 118 21.50 14.32 -10.85
CA VAL A 118 21.34 14.20 -12.31
C VAL A 118 21.78 12.80 -12.79
N ASP A 119 22.93 12.34 -12.36
CA ASP A 119 23.47 11.04 -12.75
C ASP A 119 22.63 9.89 -12.21
N LYS A 120 22.34 9.90 -10.91
CA LYS A 120 21.57 8.86 -10.22
C LYS A 120 20.20 8.64 -10.86
N TRP A 121 19.50 9.72 -11.18
CA TRP A 121 18.17 9.66 -11.77
C TRP A 121 18.19 9.66 -13.30
N SER A 122 19.39 9.58 -13.92
CA SER A 122 19.59 9.56 -15.38
C SER A 122 18.88 10.71 -16.08
N LEU A 123 19.08 11.93 -15.59
CA LEU A 123 18.39 13.13 -16.06
C LEU A 123 19.17 13.95 -17.09
N GLY A 124 20.45 13.61 -17.33
CA GLY A 124 21.32 14.36 -18.26
C GLY A 124 20.65 14.71 -19.60
N PRO A 125 20.08 13.71 -20.35
CA PRO A 125 19.41 13.96 -21.64
C PRO A 125 18.12 14.78 -21.52
N LEU A 126 17.60 15.01 -20.32
CA LEU A 126 16.31 15.68 -20.08
C LEU A 126 16.48 17.13 -19.61
N LEU A 127 17.68 17.58 -19.24
CA LEU A 127 17.91 18.85 -18.55
C LEU A 127 17.29 20.08 -19.25
N ASP A 128 17.39 20.15 -20.58
CA ASP A 128 16.84 21.25 -21.37
C ASP A 128 15.36 21.09 -21.74
N ARG A 129 14.79 19.88 -21.51
CA ARG A 129 13.39 19.64 -21.81
C ARG A 129 12.47 20.33 -20.82
N LYS A 130 11.32 20.78 -21.32
CA LYS A 130 10.28 21.41 -20.48
C LYS A 130 9.48 20.33 -19.74
N MET A 131 9.12 20.57 -18.50
CA MET A 131 8.35 19.64 -17.66
C MET A 131 7.09 19.10 -18.36
N ARG A 132 6.37 19.94 -19.11
CA ARG A 132 5.16 19.54 -19.86
C ARG A 132 5.41 18.57 -21.02
N THR A 133 6.66 18.33 -21.43
CA THR A 133 7.03 17.43 -22.54
C THR A 133 7.56 16.09 -22.07
N LEU A 134 7.64 15.88 -20.77
CA LEU A 134 8.12 14.64 -20.18
C LEU A 134 7.02 13.57 -20.18
N SER A 135 7.42 12.32 -20.33
CA SER A 135 6.56 11.19 -19.99
C SER A 135 6.34 11.10 -18.47
N ASP A 136 5.32 10.36 -18.04
CA ASP A 136 5.03 10.19 -16.61
C ASP A 136 6.23 9.63 -15.84
N THR A 137 6.95 8.64 -16.38
CA THR A 137 8.14 8.07 -15.74
C THR A 137 9.29 9.07 -15.67
N GLU A 138 9.53 9.86 -16.73
CA GLU A 138 10.54 10.92 -16.72
C GLU A 138 10.18 12.01 -15.69
N ALA A 139 8.93 12.41 -15.65
CA ALA A 139 8.43 13.40 -14.70
C ALA A 139 8.62 12.91 -13.25
N VAL A 140 8.29 11.65 -12.96
CA VAL A 140 8.51 11.08 -11.63
C VAL A 140 10.00 11.04 -11.28
N ARG A 141 10.91 10.66 -12.20
CA ARG A 141 12.36 10.73 -11.93
C ARG A 141 12.83 12.15 -11.55
N VAL A 142 12.35 13.16 -12.25
CA VAL A 142 12.62 14.57 -11.89
C VAL A 142 12.08 14.91 -10.50
N GLN A 143 10.86 14.43 -10.15
CA GLN A 143 10.27 14.62 -8.83
C GLN A 143 11.12 13.98 -7.72
N LEU A 144 11.59 12.75 -7.93
CA LEU A 144 12.43 12.05 -6.97
C LEU A 144 13.77 12.76 -6.75
N ALA A 145 14.44 13.20 -7.83
CA ALA A 145 15.65 14.03 -7.77
C ALA A 145 15.41 15.33 -7.02
N ARG A 146 14.29 16.01 -7.30
CA ARG A 146 13.90 17.23 -6.61
C ARG A 146 13.72 17.03 -5.12
N ILE A 147 13.04 15.94 -4.70
CA ILE A 147 12.85 15.61 -3.28
C ILE A 147 14.20 15.35 -2.61
N GLU A 148 15.09 14.60 -3.27
CA GLU A 148 16.45 14.33 -2.77
C GLU A 148 17.24 15.60 -2.55
N LEU A 149 17.20 16.56 -3.50
CA LEU A 149 17.90 17.84 -3.40
C LEU A 149 17.31 18.74 -2.31
N LEU A 150 16.00 18.71 -2.11
CA LEU A 150 15.32 19.49 -1.07
C LEU A 150 15.64 18.97 0.34
N ARG A 151 15.94 17.69 0.53
CA ARG A 151 16.17 17.02 1.85
C ARG A 151 15.15 17.45 2.92
N PRO A 152 13.86 17.22 2.73
CA PRO A 152 12.85 17.64 3.68
C PRO A 152 13.02 16.91 5.02
N ALA A 153 12.72 17.59 6.13
CA ALA A 153 12.70 16.94 7.44
C ALA A 153 11.56 15.91 7.56
N VAL A 154 10.43 16.19 6.94
CA VAL A 154 9.26 15.30 6.80
C VAL A 154 8.80 15.30 5.35
N LEU A 155 8.60 14.11 4.79
CA LEU A 155 8.04 13.90 3.47
C LEU A 155 6.67 13.23 3.59
N LEU A 156 5.66 13.84 2.98
CA LEU A 156 4.33 13.27 2.81
C LEU A 156 4.17 12.87 1.34
N ALA A 157 4.08 11.58 1.05
CA ALA A 157 4.02 11.06 -0.32
C ALA A 157 2.66 10.38 -0.58
N ASP A 158 1.78 11.05 -1.32
CA ASP A 158 0.47 10.51 -1.68
C ASP A 158 0.52 9.91 -3.08
N ARG A 159 0.56 8.58 -3.17
CA ARG A 159 0.58 7.78 -4.41
C ARG A 159 1.67 8.25 -5.40
N LEU A 160 2.84 8.56 -4.88
CA LEU A 160 3.93 9.20 -5.63
C LEU A 160 4.31 8.45 -6.92
N LEU A 161 4.27 7.12 -6.91
CA LEU A 161 4.67 6.26 -8.02
C LEU A 161 3.48 5.73 -8.86
N GLU A 162 2.28 6.27 -8.68
CA GLU A 162 1.06 5.77 -9.35
C GLU A 162 1.14 5.76 -10.88
N ARG A 163 1.77 6.78 -11.46
CA ARG A 163 1.89 6.95 -12.91
C ARG A 163 3.05 6.19 -13.54
N VAL A 164 3.85 5.51 -12.72
CA VAL A 164 4.99 4.72 -13.20
C VAL A 164 4.53 3.31 -13.54
N SER A 165 5.02 2.75 -14.65
CA SER A 165 4.75 1.36 -15.02
C SER A 165 5.23 0.40 -13.92
N PRO A 166 4.56 -0.75 -13.72
CA PRO A 166 4.95 -1.70 -12.68
C PRO A 166 6.43 -2.12 -12.75
N SER A 167 6.96 -2.32 -13.96
CA SER A 167 8.37 -2.72 -14.17
C SER A 167 9.39 -1.67 -13.73
N ALA A 168 9.09 -0.39 -13.90
CA ALA A 168 9.97 0.70 -13.47
C ALA A 168 9.74 1.10 -12.01
N ARG A 169 8.55 0.83 -11.47
CA ARG A 169 8.17 1.23 -10.11
C ARG A 169 9.08 0.65 -9.04
N THR A 170 9.36 -0.64 -9.09
CA THR A 170 10.20 -1.32 -8.09
C THR A 170 11.60 -0.72 -8.03
N GLN A 171 12.23 -0.45 -9.19
CA GLN A 171 13.56 0.15 -9.25
C GLN A 171 13.57 1.59 -8.70
N LEU A 172 12.57 2.40 -9.09
CA LEU A 172 12.47 3.78 -8.61
C LEU A 172 12.14 3.82 -7.11
N ALA A 173 11.27 2.94 -6.62
CA ALA A 173 10.96 2.81 -5.21
C ALA A 173 12.19 2.45 -4.38
N ASP A 174 12.95 1.42 -4.79
CA ASP A 174 14.17 1.00 -4.11
C ASP A 174 15.18 2.15 -4.00
N ALA A 175 15.52 2.78 -5.12
CA ALA A 175 16.47 3.88 -5.15
C ALA A 175 16.00 5.06 -4.28
N PHE A 176 14.71 5.39 -4.33
CA PHE A 176 14.14 6.53 -3.62
C PHE A 176 14.08 6.31 -2.11
N TYR A 177 13.46 5.22 -1.66
CA TYR A 177 13.28 4.98 -0.24
C TYR A 177 14.61 4.73 0.49
N ARG A 178 15.59 4.08 -0.16
CA ARG A 178 16.98 4.02 0.37
C ARG A 178 17.57 5.40 0.56
N THR A 179 17.36 6.31 -0.39
CA THR A 179 17.87 7.69 -0.29
C THR A 179 17.22 8.42 0.88
N MET A 180 15.91 8.29 1.05
CA MET A 180 15.19 8.91 2.17
C MET A 180 15.67 8.36 3.52
N ARG A 181 15.97 7.07 3.59
CA ARG A 181 16.53 6.44 4.81
C ARG A 181 17.93 7.00 5.12
N VAL A 182 18.82 7.09 4.13
CA VAL A 182 20.17 7.66 4.31
C VAL A 182 20.12 9.13 4.72
N SER A 183 19.22 9.92 4.16
CA SER A 183 19.04 11.32 4.53
C SER A 183 18.41 11.52 5.90
N GLY A 184 17.86 10.46 6.51
CA GLY A 184 17.14 10.51 7.78
C GLY A 184 15.79 11.22 7.70
N THR A 185 15.22 11.38 6.51
CA THR A 185 13.89 11.98 6.30
C THR A 185 12.81 11.12 6.97
N THR A 186 11.89 11.74 7.71
CA THR A 186 10.68 11.07 8.18
C THR A 186 9.69 10.99 7.02
N VAL A 187 9.34 9.77 6.59
CA VAL A 187 8.44 9.55 5.46
C VAL A 187 7.08 9.04 5.94
N ILE A 188 6.01 9.68 5.51
CA ILE A 188 4.64 9.20 5.67
C ILE A 188 4.06 9.09 4.26
N SER A 189 3.76 7.87 3.83
CA SER A 189 3.28 7.62 2.46
C SER A 189 1.90 6.97 2.44
N ALA A 190 1.14 7.23 1.38
CA ALA A 190 0.04 6.39 0.93
C ALA A 190 0.53 5.70 -0.35
N PRO A 191 0.98 4.43 -0.27
CA PRO A 191 1.54 3.71 -1.41
C PRO A 191 0.45 3.41 -2.46
N CYS A 192 0.85 3.19 -3.71
CA CYS A 192 -0.05 2.76 -4.79
C CYS A 192 0.00 1.25 -5.05
N SER A 193 0.95 0.55 -4.41
CA SER A 193 1.13 -0.90 -4.53
C SER A 193 1.61 -1.48 -3.19
N THR A 194 1.22 -2.70 -2.90
CA THR A 194 1.71 -3.45 -1.73
C THR A 194 3.21 -3.73 -1.79
N ASP A 195 3.81 -3.75 -2.98
CA ASP A 195 5.27 -3.91 -3.14
C ASP A 195 6.06 -2.80 -2.44
N GLU A 196 5.49 -1.58 -2.34
CA GLU A 196 6.13 -0.47 -1.65
C GLU A 196 6.24 -0.69 -0.13
N LEU A 197 5.46 -1.63 0.43
CA LEU A 197 5.54 -1.98 1.86
C LEU A 197 6.88 -2.61 2.24
N ALA A 198 7.61 -3.19 1.28
CA ALA A 198 8.96 -3.71 1.50
C ALA A 198 9.97 -2.65 1.97
N TYR A 199 9.67 -1.37 1.74
CA TYR A 199 10.54 -0.25 2.12
C TYR A 199 10.08 0.47 3.40
N THR A 200 9.02 -0.02 4.05
CA THR A 200 8.42 0.62 5.24
C THR A 200 8.93 0.01 6.53
N ASP A 201 9.10 0.84 7.56
CA ASP A 201 9.37 0.38 8.91
C ASP A 201 8.08 0.01 9.63
N ARG A 202 6.99 0.71 9.31
CA ARG A 202 5.66 0.48 9.90
C ARG A 202 4.56 0.72 8.88
N VAL A 203 3.43 0.06 9.12
CA VAL A 203 2.17 0.34 8.41
C VAL A 203 1.12 0.78 9.41
N VAL A 204 0.23 1.65 8.95
CA VAL A 204 -1.01 2.05 9.65
C VAL A 204 -2.16 1.70 8.74
N VAL A 205 -3.02 0.80 9.17
CA VAL A 205 -4.22 0.41 8.44
C VAL A 205 -5.36 1.32 8.82
N LEU A 206 -5.92 1.96 7.81
CA LEU A 206 -7.10 2.82 7.92
C LEU A 206 -8.31 2.12 7.29
N HIS A 207 -9.45 2.18 7.96
CA HIS A 207 -10.72 1.71 7.44
C HIS A 207 -11.83 2.65 7.89
N GLU A 208 -12.63 3.15 6.93
CA GLU A 208 -13.73 4.09 7.18
C GLU A 208 -13.36 5.26 8.11
N GLY A 209 -12.17 5.80 7.92
CA GLY A 209 -11.67 6.94 8.70
C GLY A 209 -11.13 6.63 10.09
N ASN A 210 -11.06 5.36 10.47
CA ASN A 210 -10.49 4.91 11.74
C ASN A 210 -9.16 4.20 11.53
N VAL A 211 -8.28 4.25 12.55
CA VAL A 211 -7.08 3.40 12.61
C VAL A 211 -7.49 2.05 13.15
N VAL A 212 -7.40 1.00 12.34
CA VAL A 212 -7.80 -0.36 12.75
C VAL A 212 -6.62 -1.22 13.21
N GLN A 213 -5.42 -0.93 12.69
CA GLN A 213 -4.21 -1.64 13.12
C GLN A 213 -2.96 -0.80 12.78
N SER A 214 -1.91 -0.93 13.58
CA SER A 214 -0.59 -0.37 13.29
C SER A 214 0.49 -1.33 13.77
N GLY A 215 1.53 -1.54 12.95
CA GLY A 215 2.61 -2.47 13.26
C GLY A 215 3.66 -2.53 12.16
N VAL A 216 4.59 -3.47 12.28
CA VAL A 216 5.50 -3.85 11.19
C VAL A 216 4.70 -4.53 10.08
N ALA A 217 5.00 -4.23 8.81
CA ALA A 217 4.23 -4.75 7.68
C ALA A 217 4.09 -6.29 7.71
N ALA A 218 5.17 -7.02 8.01
CA ALA A 218 5.14 -8.47 8.09
C ALA A 218 4.23 -8.99 9.22
N GLU A 219 4.16 -8.30 10.37
CA GLU A 219 3.29 -8.69 11.49
C GLU A 219 1.81 -8.45 11.15
N VAL A 220 1.50 -7.29 10.53
CA VAL A 220 0.15 -6.97 10.10
C VAL A 220 -0.31 -7.93 9.00
N PHE A 221 0.60 -8.31 8.09
CA PHE A 221 0.34 -9.32 7.06
C PHE A 221 0.03 -10.70 7.67
N ALA A 222 0.85 -11.15 8.64
CA ALA A 222 0.70 -12.47 9.23
C ALA A 222 -0.48 -12.56 10.22
N ARG A 223 -0.79 -11.45 10.91
CA ARG A 223 -1.83 -11.40 11.95
C ARG A 223 -2.71 -10.17 11.79
N PRO A 224 -3.50 -10.08 10.70
CA PRO A 224 -4.43 -8.97 10.50
C PRO A 224 -5.49 -8.97 11.60
N ALA A 225 -5.76 -7.79 12.18
CA ALA A 225 -6.77 -7.61 13.22
C ALA A 225 -8.20 -7.63 12.64
N SER A 226 -8.33 -7.38 11.33
CA SER A 226 -9.60 -7.37 10.59
C SER A 226 -9.34 -7.78 9.14
N ASP A 227 -10.42 -8.03 8.41
CA ASP A 227 -10.40 -8.20 6.96
C ASP A 227 -9.82 -6.98 6.24
N ALA A 228 -10.20 -5.77 6.66
CA ALA A 228 -9.65 -4.53 6.09
C ALA A 228 -8.12 -4.52 6.20
N ALA A 229 -7.55 -5.01 7.32
CA ALA A 229 -6.12 -5.13 7.49
C ALA A 229 -5.51 -6.23 6.59
N ALA A 230 -6.21 -7.34 6.42
CA ALA A 230 -5.78 -8.41 5.53
C ALA A 230 -5.75 -7.97 4.06
N ILE A 231 -6.85 -7.34 3.59
CA ILE A 231 -6.97 -6.80 2.22
C ILE A 231 -5.93 -5.70 1.95
N ALA A 232 -5.70 -4.82 2.92
CA ALA A 232 -4.75 -3.73 2.78
C ALA A 232 -3.29 -4.19 2.64
N THR A 233 -2.96 -5.38 3.12
CA THR A 233 -1.60 -5.95 3.06
C THR A 233 -1.37 -6.93 1.92
N GLY A 234 -2.38 -7.28 1.15
CA GLY A 234 -2.26 -8.15 -0.02
C GLY A 234 -3.55 -8.91 -0.33
N ASP A 235 -3.48 -9.76 -1.33
CA ASP A 235 -4.60 -10.61 -1.72
C ASP A 235 -5.00 -11.57 -0.60
N VAL A 236 -6.30 -11.66 -0.35
CA VAL A 236 -6.90 -12.53 0.66
C VAL A 236 -8.23 -13.06 0.16
N ASP A 237 -8.51 -14.33 0.43
CA ASP A 237 -9.80 -14.94 0.23
C ASP A 237 -10.43 -15.30 1.58
N VAL A 238 -11.75 -15.39 1.62
CA VAL A 238 -12.53 -15.58 2.83
C VAL A 238 -13.25 -16.91 2.76
N ILE A 239 -12.92 -17.83 3.68
CA ILE A 239 -13.56 -19.14 3.78
C ILE A 239 -14.44 -19.15 5.03
N PRO A 240 -15.77 -19.41 4.91
CA PRO A 240 -16.63 -19.62 6.06
C PRO A 240 -16.18 -20.81 6.89
N VAL A 241 -16.15 -20.64 8.22
CA VAL A 241 -15.78 -21.70 9.18
C VAL A 241 -16.76 -21.77 10.34
N VAL A 242 -16.79 -22.94 10.99
CA VAL A 242 -17.46 -23.13 12.27
C VAL A 242 -16.48 -23.73 13.25
N VAL A 243 -16.30 -23.06 14.40
CA VAL A 243 -15.40 -23.51 15.47
C VAL A 243 -16.20 -24.21 16.56
N ARG A 244 -15.84 -25.47 16.85
CA ARG A 244 -16.48 -26.29 17.91
C ARG A 244 -15.39 -26.93 18.78
N GLY A 245 -15.29 -26.48 20.02
CA GLY A 245 -14.15 -26.88 20.86
C GLY A 245 -12.84 -26.40 20.22
N ASN A 246 -11.91 -27.28 19.99
CA ASN A 246 -10.64 -27.01 19.29
C ASN A 246 -10.69 -27.29 17.78
N THR A 247 -11.80 -27.82 17.26
CA THR A 247 -11.93 -28.16 15.85
C THR A 247 -12.54 -27.03 15.05
N VAL A 248 -11.91 -26.69 13.93
CA VAL A 248 -12.41 -25.76 12.90
C VAL A 248 -12.89 -26.56 11.72
N GLU A 249 -14.15 -26.42 11.35
CA GLU A 249 -14.78 -27.06 10.20
C GLU A 249 -14.97 -26.07 9.06
N SER A 250 -14.66 -26.45 7.83
CA SER A 250 -14.81 -25.62 6.63
C SER A 250 -15.04 -26.46 5.35
N VAL A 251 -15.25 -25.78 4.23
CA VAL A 251 -15.39 -26.43 2.89
C VAL A 251 -14.09 -27.03 2.36
N ILE A 252 -12.93 -26.69 2.93
CA ILE A 252 -11.62 -27.24 2.53
C ILE A 252 -11.16 -28.34 3.51
N GLY A 253 -11.96 -28.71 4.50
CA GLY A 253 -11.63 -29.72 5.49
C GLY A 253 -11.81 -29.24 6.92
N ALA A 254 -11.33 -30.03 7.87
CA ALA A 254 -11.31 -29.72 9.29
C ALA A 254 -9.89 -29.79 9.85
N TRP A 255 -9.59 -28.93 10.81
CA TRP A 255 -8.28 -28.89 11.50
C TRP A 255 -8.42 -28.47 12.95
N GLU A 256 -7.39 -28.73 13.75
CA GLU A 256 -7.34 -28.38 15.16
C GLU A 256 -6.65 -27.03 15.38
N VAL A 257 -7.17 -26.24 16.35
CA VAL A 257 -6.58 -24.98 16.81
C VAL A 257 -6.64 -24.93 18.32
N ASP A 258 -5.49 -24.71 18.97
CA ASP A 258 -5.40 -24.65 20.43
C ASP A 258 -4.55 -23.45 20.89
N PRO A 259 -5.10 -22.48 21.67
CA PRO A 259 -6.54 -22.35 21.97
C PRO A 259 -7.33 -21.77 20.79
N PRO A 260 -8.62 -22.10 20.66
CA PRO A 260 -9.47 -21.52 19.63
C PRO A 260 -9.73 -20.05 19.92
N PRO A 261 -9.66 -19.16 18.89
CA PRO A 261 -9.83 -17.71 19.10
C PRO A 261 -11.28 -17.29 19.39
N PHE A 262 -12.24 -18.14 19.05
CA PHE A 262 -13.67 -17.96 19.31
C PHE A 262 -14.40 -19.30 19.20
N GLN A 263 -15.71 -19.32 19.50
CA GLN A 263 -16.62 -20.44 19.28
C GLN A 263 -17.75 -20.03 18.35
N GLY A 264 -18.25 -21.00 17.54
CA GLY A 264 -19.35 -20.74 16.61
C GLY A 264 -18.91 -20.35 15.20
N SER A 265 -19.76 -19.59 14.49
CA SER A 265 -19.53 -19.21 13.10
C SER A 265 -18.52 -18.09 12.98
N GLY A 266 -17.63 -18.21 12.00
CA GLY A 266 -16.61 -17.20 11.67
C GLY A 266 -16.12 -17.34 10.24
N VAL A 267 -14.95 -16.77 9.99
CA VAL A 267 -14.24 -16.87 8.72
C VAL A 267 -12.76 -17.19 8.94
N ALA A 268 -12.18 -17.94 8.03
CA ALA A 268 -10.75 -18.04 7.85
C ALA A 268 -10.33 -17.11 6.71
N LEU A 269 -9.41 -16.21 6.98
CA LEU A 269 -8.73 -15.40 5.98
C LEU A 269 -7.53 -16.20 5.50
N VAL A 270 -7.49 -16.46 4.20
CA VAL A 270 -6.48 -17.29 3.55
C VAL A 270 -5.85 -16.53 2.39
N ARG A 271 -4.60 -16.77 2.12
CA ARG A 271 -3.90 -16.13 1.01
C ARG A 271 -3.67 -17.12 -0.13
N PRO A 272 -3.62 -16.66 -1.38
CA PRO A 272 -3.33 -17.53 -2.53
C PRO A 272 -2.07 -18.38 -2.38
N SER A 273 -1.07 -17.86 -1.65
CA SER A 273 0.21 -18.54 -1.37
C SER A 273 0.18 -19.52 -0.19
N ASP A 274 -0.94 -19.64 0.53
CA ASP A 274 -1.07 -20.60 1.65
C ASP A 274 -1.34 -22.01 1.18
N PHE A 275 -1.62 -22.18 -0.11
CA PHE A 275 -1.94 -23.45 -0.73
C PHE A 275 -0.78 -23.97 -1.58
N THR A 276 -0.46 -25.24 -1.44
CA THR A 276 0.64 -25.88 -2.18
C THR A 276 0.21 -27.23 -2.76
N PRO A 277 0.70 -27.61 -3.94
CA PRO A 277 0.55 -28.99 -4.39
C PRO A 277 1.27 -29.94 -3.42
N PRO A 278 0.71 -31.16 -3.14
CA PRO A 278 1.41 -32.14 -2.32
C PRO A 278 2.68 -32.62 -3.02
N ALA A 279 3.69 -33.02 -2.23
CA ALA A 279 4.86 -33.70 -2.75
C ALA A 279 4.48 -35.13 -3.25
N PRO A 280 5.29 -35.73 -4.14
CA PRO A 280 5.04 -37.09 -4.59
C PRO A 280 4.94 -38.09 -3.42
N GLY A 281 3.76 -38.76 -3.30
CA GLY A 281 3.48 -39.67 -2.22
C GLY A 281 2.85 -39.09 -0.96
N GLU A 282 2.60 -37.80 -0.92
CA GLU A 282 1.85 -37.14 0.14
C GLU A 282 0.35 -37.05 -0.17
N ASP A 283 -0.47 -37.14 0.87
CA ASP A 283 -1.91 -36.93 0.75
C ASP A 283 -2.24 -35.44 0.57
N SER A 284 -3.35 -35.18 -0.08
CA SER A 284 -3.90 -33.82 -0.22
C SER A 284 -4.98 -33.57 0.84
N ASP A 285 -5.11 -32.31 1.25
CA ASP A 285 -6.16 -31.92 2.20
C ASP A 285 -7.50 -31.71 1.48
N PHE A 286 -7.47 -31.22 0.22
CA PHE A 286 -8.68 -31.04 -0.59
C PHE A 286 -8.36 -31.01 -2.10
N VAL A 287 -9.42 -31.06 -2.91
CA VAL A 287 -9.34 -30.96 -4.36
C VAL A 287 -9.91 -29.64 -4.82
N PHE A 288 -9.14 -28.92 -5.64
CA PHE A 288 -9.47 -27.61 -6.20
C PHE A 288 -9.74 -27.72 -7.71
N GLY A 289 -10.92 -27.29 -8.14
CA GLY A 289 -11.28 -27.24 -9.57
C GLY A 289 -10.89 -25.89 -10.18
N VAL A 290 -10.00 -25.89 -11.18
CA VAL A 290 -9.56 -24.69 -11.88
C VAL A 290 -10.62 -24.24 -12.89
N GLU A 291 -11.23 -23.07 -12.65
CA GLU A 291 -12.16 -22.43 -13.60
C GLU A 291 -11.42 -21.50 -14.57
N GLU A 292 -10.44 -20.77 -14.07
CA GLU A 292 -9.60 -19.85 -14.84
C GLU A 292 -8.17 -19.89 -14.31
N ALA A 293 -7.20 -19.69 -15.18
CA ALA A 293 -5.81 -19.55 -14.79
C ALA A 293 -5.07 -18.55 -15.66
N GLY A 294 -4.19 -17.76 -15.02
CA GLY A 294 -3.29 -16.82 -15.68
C GLY A 294 -1.86 -17.01 -15.17
N PHE A 295 -0.88 -16.69 -16.02
CA PHE A 295 0.53 -16.71 -15.63
C PHE A 295 1.04 -15.28 -15.47
N ALA A 296 1.48 -14.93 -14.27
CA ALA A 296 1.99 -13.60 -13.96
C ALA A 296 3.14 -13.68 -12.93
N GLY A 297 4.16 -12.84 -13.08
CA GLY A 297 5.25 -12.75 -12.11
C GLY A 297 6.05 -14.06 -11.91
N GLY A 298 6.05 -14.96 -12.89
CA GLY A 298 6.74 -16.25 -12.80
C GLY A 298 5.94 -17.35 -12.06
N ARG A 299 4.66 -17.11 -11.77
CA ARG A 299 3.76 -18.04 -11.08
C ARG A 299 2.41 -18.13 -11.79
N TRP A 300 1.71 -19.25 -11.57
CA TRP A 300 0.33 -19.41 -11.97
C TRP A 300 -0.60 -18.86 -10.90
N ILE A 301 -1.58 -18.06 -11.31
CA ILE A 301 -2.71 -17.67 -10.48
C ILE A 301 -3.93 -18.43 -11.00
N ALA A 302 -4.44 -19.35 -10.22
CA ALA A 302 -5.61 -20.14 -10.55
C ALA A 302 -6.80 -19.67 -9.72
N HIS A 303 -7.94 -19.54 -10.38
CA HIS A 303 -9.22 -19.22 -9.77
C HIS A 303 -10.14 -20.41 -9.90
N GLY A 304 -10.91 -20.70 -8.86
CA GLY A 304 -11.89 -21.77 -8.87
C GLY A 304 -12.94 -21.59 -7.79
N MET A 305 -13.95 -22.42 -7.83
CA MET A 305 -15.04 -22.44 -6.87
C MET A 305 -15.04 -23.74 -6.07
N LEU A 306 -15.11 -23.61 -4.78
CA LEU A 306 -15.29 -24.72 -3.85
C LEU A 306 -16.78 -25.01 -3.63
N THR A 307 -17.07 -26.15 -3.00
CA THR A 307 -18.41 -26.51 -2.56
C THR A 307 -19.03 -25.37 -1.73
N GLY A 308 -20.31 -25.08 -1.93
CA GLY A 308 -20.99 -23.98 -1.22
C GLY A 308 -20.76 -22.57 -1.84
N GLY A 309 -20.19 -22.48 -3.06
CA GLY A 309 -20.04 -21.22 -3.78
C GLY A 309 -18.90 -20.33 -3.27
N VAL A 310 -17.97 -20.88 -2.53
CA VAL A 310 -16.78 -20.15 -2.06
C VAL A 310 -15.76 -20.06 -3.19
N ARG A 311 -15.40 -18.85 -3.59
CA ARG A 311 -14.32 -18.62 -4.55
C ARG A 311 -12.99 -18.66 -3.84
N LEU A 312 -12.01 -19.31 -4.49
CA LEU A 312 -10.64 -19.42 -4.01
C LEU A 312 -9.66 -19.07 -5.11
N ARG A 313 -8.63 -18.32 -4.75
CA ARG A 313 -7.45 -18.07 -5.56
C ARG A 313 -6.29 -18.88 -5.01
N VAL A 314 -5.51 -19.45 -5.89
CA VAL A 314 -4.33 -20.26 -5.53
C VAL A 314 -3.15 -19.82 -6.37
N GLU A 315 -2.04 -19.56 -5.70
CA GLU A 315 -0.77 -19.25 -6.34
C GLU A 315 0.07 -20.52 -6.43
N LEU A 316 0.42 -20.90 -7.65
CA LEU A 316 1.09 -22.16 -7.93
C LEU A 316 2.46 -21.94 -8.58
N PRO A 317 3.44 -22.82 -8.35
CA PRO A 317 4.76 -22.69 -8.92
C PRO A 317 4.74 -22.73 -10.45
N ARG A 318 5.76 -22.17 -11.08
CA ARG A 318 5.88 -22.08 -12.54
C ARG A 318 5.75 -23.42 -13.26
N GLU A 319 6.26 -24.46 -12.62
CA GLU A 319 6.31 -25.84 -13.17
C GLU A 319 4.96 -26.54 -13.06
N ALA A 320 3.99 -25.96 -12.36
CA ALA A 320 2.67 -26.56 -12.21
C ALA A 320 1.96 -26.58 -13.57
N ASN A 321 1.38 -27.72 -13.91
CA ASN A 321 0.54 -27.83 -15.09
C ASN A 321 -0.85 -27.34 -14.73
N VAL A 322 -1.18 -26.10 -15.10
CA VAL A 322 -2.43 -25.43 -14.75
C VAL A 322 -3.21 -25.10 -16.00
N HIS A 323 -4.44 -25.57 -16.10
CA HIS A 323 -5.36 -25.21 -17.16
C HIS A 323 -6.82 -25.32 -16.70
N LYS A 324 -7.71 -24.63 -17.38
CA LYS A 324 -9.15 -24.66 -17.10
C LYS A 324 -9.69 -26.11 -17.13
N GLY A 325 -10.54 -26.43 -16.15
CA GLY A 325 -11.16 -27.73 -15.99
C GLY A 325 -10.30 -28.76 -15.27
N ARG A 326 -9.04 -28.44 -14.94
CA ARG A 326 -8.19 -29.35 -14.19
C ARG A 326 -8.61 -29.40 -12.71
N LEU A 327 -8.66 -30.61 -12.18
CA LEU A 327 -8.73 -30.85 -10.75
C LEU A 327 -7.31 -30.94 -10.20
N MET A 328 -7.02 -30.17 -9.16
CA MET A 328 -5.72 -30.13 -8.50
C MET A 328 -5.85 -30.53 -7.04
N ALA A 329 -5.02 -31.47 -6.62
CA ALA A 329 -4.84 -31.81 -5.22
C ALA A 329 -4.02 -30.71 -4.54
N LEU A 330 -4.48 -30.18 -3.43
CA LEU A 330 -3.82 -29.10 -2.68
C LEU A 330 -3.70 -29.46 -1.20
N ARG A 331 -2.67 -28.88 -0.59
CA ARG A 331 -2.43 -28.88 0.86
C ARG A 331 -2.44 -27.45 1.38
N TYR A 332 -2.70 -27.31 2.66
CA TYR A 332 -2.60 -26.03 3.37
C TYR A 332 -1.97 -26.22 4.75
N ASP A 333 -1.42 -25.13 5.28
CA ASP A 333 -0.95 -25.05 6.66
C ASP A 333 -1.95 -24.19 7.47
N PRO A 334 -2.77 -24.79 8.35
CA PRO A 334 -3.76 -24.06 9.14
C PRO A 334 -3.15 -22.95 10.03
N ALA A 335 -1.88 -23.08 10.39
CA ALA A 335 -1.19 -22.08 11.20
C ALA A 335 -1.04 -20.71 10.48
N ARG A 336 -1.16 -20.70 9.15
CA ARG A 336 -1.14 -19.49 8.33
C ARG A 336 -2.49 -18.79 8.24
N PHE A 337 -3.57 -19.50 8.55
CA PHE A 337 -4.92 -18.97 8.46
C PHE A 337 -5.23 -18.04 9.63
N ARG A 338 -5.85 -16.92 9.33
CA ARG A 338 -6.36 -16.02 10.37
C ARG A 338 -7.84 -16.25 10.57
N LEU A 339 -8.21 -16.73 11.75
CA LEU A 339 -9.61 -16.95 12.13
C LEU A 339 -10.18 -15.68 12.77
N LEU A 340 -11.35 -15.25 12.29
CA LEU A 340 -12.11 -14.12 12.81
C LEU A 340 -13.55 -14.52 13.08
N PRO A 341 -14.18 -14.08 14.19
CA PRO A 341 -15.60 -14.31 14.43
C PRO A 341 -16.45 -13.56 13.40
N ARG A 342 -17.65 -14.06 13.12
CA ARG A 342 -18.53 -13.51 12.08
C ARG A 342 -18.91 -12.03 12.31
N GLU A 343 -18.94 -11.59 13.56
CA GLU A 343 -19.25 -10.19 13.91
C GLU A 343 -18.16 -9.19 13.45
N LEU A 344 -16.93 -9.68 13.25
CA LEU A 344 -15.80 -8.90 12.73
C LEU A 344 -15.52 -9.18 11.25
N ALA A 345 -16.26 -10.11 10.63
CA ALA A 345 -16.11 -10.47 9.23
C ALA A 345 -16.92 -9.50 8.35
N PRO A 346 -16.33 -8.92 7.33
CA PRO A 346 -17.01 -7.98 6.47
C PRO A 346 -17.98 -8.66 5.52
N LEU A 347 -18.80 -7.82 4.98
CA LEU A 347 -19.59 -8.08 3.80
C LEU A 347 -18.67 -8.44 2.63
N GLN A 348 -19.10 -9.41 1.84
CA GLN A 348 -18.46 -9.92 0.64
C GLN A 348 -17.75 -8.82 -0.19
N PRO A 349 -16.60 -9.07 -0.82
CA PRO A 349 -16.07 -8.16 -1.80
C PRO A 349 -17.14 -7.96 -2.88
N THR A 350 -17.71 -6.78 -2.96
CA THR A 350 -18.55 -6.37 -4.08
C THR A 350 -17.63 -6.37 -5.30
N VAL A 351 -17.70 -7.42 -6.08
CA VAL A 351 -17.16 -7.41 -7.45
C VAL A 351 -17.91 -6.30 -8.17
N PRO A 352 -17.23 -5.30 -8.72
CA PRO A 352 -17.89 -4.39 -9.65
C PRO A 352 -18.37 -5.25 -10.81
N THR A 353 -19.65 -5.44 -10.93
CA THR A 353 -20.29 -5.92 -12.14
C THR A 353 -20.25 -4.77 -13.13
N ASP A 354 -19.11 -4.53 -13.74
CA ASP A 354 -19.05 -3.81 -15.01
C ASP A 354 -19.69 -4.70 -16.06
N VAL A 355 -21.00 -4.56 -16.16
CA VAL A 355 -21.76 -4.99 -17.33
C VAL A 355 -21.31 -4.11 -18.47
N VAL A 356 -20.40 -4.62 -19.27
CA VAL A 356 -20.11 -4.09 -20.60
C VAL A 356 -21.41 -4.23 -21.40
N PRO A 357 -22.07 -3.13 -21.85
CA PRO A 357 -23.23 -3.24 -22.70
C PRO A 357 -22.81 -3.90 -24.03
N PRO A 358 -23.64 -4.75 -24.63
CA PRO A 358 -23.32 -5.37 -25.90
C PRO A 358 -23.15 -4.28 -26.96
N LEU A 359 -22.05 -4.38 -27.72
CA LEU A 359 -21.82 -3.54 -28.90
C LEU A 359 -23.00 -3.69 -29.85
N GLY A 360 -23.76 -2.61 -30.00
CA GLY A 360 -24.89 -2.56 -30.90
C GLY A 360 -24.44 -2.79 -32.34
N GLU A 361 -25.13 -3.68 -33.01
CA GLU A 361 -25.07 -3.87 -34.46
C GLU A 361 -25.36 -2.56 -35.17
N THR A 362 -24.38 -2.06 -35.91
CA THR A 362 -24.57 -0.97 -36.88
C THR A 362 -25.31 -1.52 -38.08
N ARG A 363 -26.48 -0.97 -38.36
CA ARG A 363 -27.11 -0.97 -39.67
C ARG A 363 -26.56 0.16 -40.52
#